data_76ef185b1fef677ff9b17a227522b644
#
_entry.id   76ef185b1fef677ff9b17a227522b644
#
_cell.length_a   1.000
_cell.length_b   1.000
_cell.length_c   1.000
_cell.angle_alpha   90.00
_cell.angle_beta   90.00
_cell.angle_gamma   90.00
#
_symmetry.space_group_name_H-M   'P 1'
#
loop_
_entity.id
_entity.type
_entity.pdbx_description
1 polymer ?
#
loop_
_entity_poly.entity_id
_entity_poly.type
_entity_poly.pdbx_seq_one_letter_code
_entity_poly.pdbx_strand_id
1 'polypeptide(L)'
;MNFVLAVCRKLGARDASLEDAADVTCLKNGENMRLSVIQLLKKGQGFYERFGFAPIQSTTRAMKLVHTLQNIQLSTVRERFEKAIALLSAAQKDPRTFELKTTAQFGYPPVYVPDPASHIAEKLTVFRRIVRKLKASQSHSLAAFLAYSAAHQVDCRVYTDFVLLAQEEQFLVYQGKEVQVNKWAHQVNQLSRAYPQTMHITL
;
A
#
# COMPACT_ATOMS: atom_id res chain seq x y z
N MET A 1 -18.32 19.88 5.00
CA MET A 1 -19.28 18.90 4.45
C MET A 1 -20.71 19.17 4.94
N ASN A 2 -20.99 19.17 6.25
CA ASN A 2 -22.35 19.39 6.79
C ASN A 2 -23.03 20.67 6.30
N PHE A 3 -22.30 21.78 6.16
CA PHE A 3 -22.82 23.02 5.62
C PHE A 3 -23.31 22.86 4.17
N VAL A 4 -22.53 22.20 3.32
CA VAL A 4 -22.89 21.96 1.91
C VAL A 4 -24.18 21.13 1.81
N LEU A 5 -24.28 20.06 2.59
CA LEU A 5 -25.48 19.22 2.63
C LEU A 5 -26.72 19.98 3.13
N ALA A 6 -26.54 20.87 4.12
CA ALA A 6 -27.63 21.72 4.61
C ALA A 6 -28.11 22.70 3.52
N VAL A 7 -27.22 23.26 2.72
CA VAL A 7 -27.56 24.12 1.59
C VAL A 7 -28.32 23.33 0.51
N CYS A 8 -27.80 22.12 0.15
CA CYS A 8 -28.47 21.26 -0.82
C CYS A 8 -29.90 20.92 -0.41
N ARG A 9 -30.13 20.57 0.88
CA ARG A 9 -31.49 20.33 1.41
C ARG A 9 -32.41 21.58 1.27
N LYS A 10 -31.88 22.74 1.63
CA LYS A 10 -32.66 24.00 1.48
C LYS A 10 -33.00 24.32 0.04
N LEU A 11 -32.19 23.89 -0.90
CA LEU A 11 -32.44 24.03 -2.35
C LEU A 11 -33.34 22.95 -2.92
N GLY A 12 -33.85 22.02 -2.07
CA GLY A 12 -34.77 20.96 -2.49
C GLY A 12 -34.11 19.75 -3.12
N ALA A 13 -32.79 19.60 -3.00
CA ALA A 13 -32.13 18.40 -3.45
C ALA A 13 -32.56 17.20 -2.58
N ARG A 14 -32.85 16.06 -3.22
CA ARG A 14 -33.25 14.80 -2.54
C ARG A 14 -32.08 13.89 -2.26
N ASP A 15 -31.03 14.02 -3.04
CA ASP A 15 -29.83 13.24 -2.93
C ASP A 15 -28.60 14.04 -3.39
N ALA A 16 -27.42 13.54 -3.05
CA ALA A 16 -26.15 14.07 -3.56
C ALA A 16 -25.17 12.91 -3.79
N SER A 17 -24.38 13.03 -4.84
CA SER A 17 -23.27 12.14 -5.09
C SER A 17 -21.96 12.92 -5.11
N LEU A 18 -20.87 12.25 -4.75
CA LEU A 18 -19.53 12.81 -4.84
C LEU A 18 -18.55 11.74 -5.30
N GLU A 19 -17.48 12.18 -5.91
CA GLU A 19 -16.35 11.32 -6.25
C GLU A 19 -15.29 11.41 -5.15
N ASP A 20 -14.84 10.24 -4.68
CA ASP A 20 -13.80 10.16 -3.65
C ASP A 20 -12.41 10.31 -4.27
N ALA A 21 -12.05 11.54 -4.59
CA ALA A 21 -10.75 11.94 -5.12
C ALA A 21 -9.85 12.60 -4.05
N ALA A 22 -10.20 12.46 -2.76
CA ALA A 22 -9.42 13.07 -1.69
C ALA A 22 -8.10 12.35 -1.46
N ASP A 23 -7.00 13.05 -1.69
CA ASP A 23 -5.64 12.58 -1.48
C ASP A 23 -4.92 13.37 -0.40
N VAL A 24 -3.93 12.74 0.21
CA VAL A 24 -2.95 13.37 1.11
C VAL A 24 -1.58 13.20 0.49
N THR A 25 -0.89 14.32 0.25
CA THR A 25 0.47 14.28 -0.30
C THR A 25 1.47 13.97 0.80
N CYS A 26 2.31 12.96 0.56
CA CYS A 26 3.45 12.67 1.43
C CYS A 26 4.54 13.73 1.23
N LEU A 27 4.81 14.56 2.25
CA LEU A 27 5.79 15.64 2.19
C LEU A 27 7.24 15.14 2.02
N LYS A 28 7.50 13.84 2.20
CA LYS A 28 8.85 13.26 2.10
C LYS A 28 9.26 12.88 0.67
N ASN A 29 8.31 12.63 -0.22
CA ASN A 29 8.59 12.21 -1.59
C ASN A 29 7.59 12.74 -2.63
N GLY A 30 6.61 13.56 -2.22
CA GLY A 30 5.62 14.13 -3.13
C GLY A 30 4.52 13.17 -3.60
N GLU A 31 4.55 11.90 -3.16
CA GLU A 31 3.58 10.90 -3.59
C GLU A 31 2.20 11.11 -2.96
N ASN A 32 1.16 10.92 -3.74
CA ASN A 32 -0.21 11.01 -3.26
C ASN A 32 -0.69 9.70 -2.63
N MET A 33 -1.41 9.83 -1.52
CA MET A 33 -2.00 8.73 -0.77
C MET A 33 -3.51 8.94 -0.67
N ARG A 34 -4.30 7.98 -1.13
CA ARG A 34 -5.77 8.09 -1.08
C ARG A 34 -6.27 8.09 0.36
N LEU A 35 -6.97 9.18 0.72
CA LEU A 35 -7.48 9.37 2.08
C LEU A 35 -8.50 8.30 2.48
N SER A 36 -9.34 7.84 1.54
CA SER A 36 -10.28 6.75 1.75
C SER A 36 -9.60 5.44 2.14
N VAL A 37 -8.50 5.08 1.47
CA VAL A 37 -7.73 3.86 1.80
C VAL A 37 -7.11 3.97 3.20
N ILE A 38 -6.56 5.14 3.55
CA ILE A 38 -6.00 5.39 4.89
C ILE A 38 -7.08 5.24 5.96
N GLN A 39 -8.26 5.83 5.76
CA GLN A 39 -9.36 5.74 6.71
C GLN A 39 -9.93 4.32 6.80
N LEU A 40 -10.03 3.62 5.68
CA LEU A 40 -10.48 2.23 5.64
C LEU A 40 -9.54 1.31 6.45
N LEU A 41 -8.22 1.46 6.28
CA LEU A 41 -7.22 0.74 7.08
C LEU A 41 -7.30 1.07 8.57
N LYS A 42 -7.57 2.33 8.91
CA LYS A 42 -7.57 2.83 10.30
C LYS A 42 -8.87 2.55 11.03
N LYS A 43 -10.02 2.71 10.37
CA LYS A 43 -11.35 2.73 11.00
C LYS A 43 -12.31 1.69 10.43
N GLY A 44 -11.95 0.98 9.37
CA GLY A 44 -12.83 0.06 8.67
C GLY A 44 -13.93 0.75 7.86
N GLN A 45 -13.86 2.06 7.66
CA GLN A 45 -14.82 2.84 6.87
C GLN A 45 -14.09 3.90 6.05
N GLY A 46 -14.66 4.29 4.92
CA GLY A 46 -14.12 5.35 4.06
C GLY A 46 -14.24 6.74 4.65
N PHE A 47 -13.53 7.68 4.03
CA PHE A 47 -13.49 9.06 4.55
C PHE A 47 -14.86 9.74 4.58
N TYR A 48 -15.67 9.56 3.54
CA TYR A 48 -16.96 10.22 3.42
C TYR A 48 -18.12 9.48 4.10
N GLU A 49 -17.97 8.20 4.40
CA GLU A 49 -18.98 7.43 5.14
C GLU A 49 -19.32 8.04 6.50
N ARG A 50 -18.34 8.67 7.16
CA ARG A 50 -18.56 9.40 8.43
C ARG A 50 -19.49 10.61 8.31
N PHE A 51 -19.77 11.07 7.11
CA PHE A 51 -20.72 12.17 6.82
C PHE A 51 -22.07 11.64 6.32
N GLY A 52 -22.28 10.33 6.34
CA GLY A 52 -23.51 9.67 5.91
C GLY A 52 -23.55 9.29 4.42
N PHE A 53 -22.46 9.49 3.68
CA PHE A 53 -22.39 9.00 2.31
C PHE A 53 -22.18 7.48 2.30
N ALA A 54 -22.99 6.80 1.49
CA ALA A 54 -22.83 5.38 1.24
C ALA A 54 -22.13 5.16 -0.11
N PRO A 55 -21.23 4.18 -0.23
CA PRO A 55 -20.64 3.81 -1.51
C PRO A 55 -21.73 3.21 -2.43
N ILE A 56 -21.76 3.63 -3.69
CA ILE A 56 -22.71 3.11 -4.69
C ILE A 56 -22.47 1.64 -4.96
N GLN A 57 -21.21 1.20 -4.88
CA GLN A 57 -20.85 -0.21 -5.04
C GLN A 57 -20.55 -0.84 -3.67
N SER A 58 -20.70 -2.16 -3.59
CA SER A 58 -20.41 -2.92 -2.37
C SER A 58 -18.96 -2.77 -1.92
N THR A 59 -18.75 -2.43 -0.66
CA THR A 59 -17.43 -2.38 0.00
C THR A 59 -16.95 -3.75 0.48
N THR A 60 -17.74 -4.81 0.31
CA THR A 60 -17.42 -6.15 0.83
C THR A 60 -16.04 -6.64 0.42
N ARG A 61 -15.62 -6.40 -0.82
CA ARG A 61 -14.31 -6.79 -1.32
C ARG A 61 -13.20 -6.01 -0.59
N ALA A 62 -13.35 -4.70 -0.45
CA ALA A 62 -12.38 -3.86 0.24
C ALA A 62 -12.25 -4.25 1.72
N MET A 63 -13.37 -4.53 2.40
CA MET A 63 -13.37 -5.00 3.79
C MET A 63 -12.70 -6.36 3.96
N LYS A 64 -12.91 -7.31 3.05
CA LYS A 64 -12.21 -8.60 3.05
C LYS A 64 -10.70 -8.41 2.91
N LEU A 65 -10.25 -7.49 2.06
CA LEU A 65 -8.82 -7.17 1.90
C LEU A 65 -8.23 -6.55 3.16
N VAL A 66 -8.94 -5.62 3.80
CA VAL A 66 -8.52 -5.04 5.09
C VAL A 66 -8.38 -6.13 6.15
N HIS A 67 -9.37 -7.01 6.27
CA HIS A 67 -9.33 -8.14 7.20
C HIS A 67 -8.14 -9.08 6.92
N THR A 68 -7.85 -9.36 5.64
CA THR A 68 -6.68 -10.15 5.26
C THR A 68 -5.38 -9.45 5.71
N LEU A 69 -5.25 -8.14 5.48
CA LEU A 69 -4.08 -7.37 5.91
C LEU A 69 -3.95 -7.27 7.44
N GLN A 70 -5.07 -7.27 8.17
CA GLN A 70 -5.09 -7.34 9.64
C GLN A 70 -4.55 -8.67 10.18
N ASN A 71 -4.72 -9.75 9.44
CA ASN A 71 -4.21 -11.08 9.80
C ASN A 71 -2.75 -11.31 9.40
N ILE A 72 -2.16 -10.44 8.58
CA ILE A 72 -0.73 -10.55 8.25
C ILE A 72 0.10 -9.98 9.41
N GLN A 73 0.82 -10.87 10.09
CA GLN A 73 1.71 -10.51 11.19
C GLN A 73 2.88 -9.66 10.72
N LEU A 74 3.16 -8.56 11.41
CA LEU A 74 4.23 -7.64 11.05
C LEU A 74 5.62 -8.29 11.17
N SER A 75 5.79 -9.24 12.10
CA SER A 75 7.01 -10.05 12.25
C SER A 75 7.32 -10.86 10.98
N THR A 76 6.30 -11.50 10.39
CA THR A 76 6.45 -12.26 9.14
C THR A 76 6.87 -11.36 7.97
N VAL A 77 6.30 -10.15 7.88
CA VAL A 77 6.70 -9.16 6.86
C VAL A 77 8.16 -8.75 7.07
N ARG A 78 8.54 -8.45 8.31
CA ARG A 78 9.92 -8.09 8.67
C ARG A 78 10.92 -9.18 8.29
N GLU A 79 10.65 -10.43 8.66
CA GLU A 79 11.53 -11.56 8.33
C GLU A 79 11.76 -11.71 6.82
N ARG A 80 10.73 -11.49 6.00
CA ARG A 80 10.87 -11.53 4.53
C ARG A 80 11.80 -10.45 4.02
N PHE A 81 11.67 -9.22 4.51
CA PHE A 81 12.59 -8.15 4.15
C PHE A 81 14.01 -8.41 4.66
N GLU A 82 14.19 -8.97 5.85
CA GLU A 82 15.50 -9.33 6.39
C GLU A 82 16.18 -10.43 5.54
N LYS A 83 15.42 -11.47 5.12
CA LYS A 83 15.91 -12.50 4.18
C LYS A 83 16.28 -11.88 2.82
N ALA A 84 15.46 -10.97 2.32
CA ALA A 84 15.75 -10.25 1.08
C ALA A 84 17.01 -9.38 1.18
N ILE A 85 17.20 -8.67 2.30
CA ILE A 85 18.41 -7.88 2.57
C ILE A 85 19.65 -8.78 2.62
N ALA A 86 19.57 -9.94 3.27
CA ALA A 86 20.69 -10.88 3.34
C ALA A 86 21.08 -11.37 1.95
N LEU A 87 20.09 -11.75 1.11
CA LEU A 87 20.31 -12.18 -0.26
C LEU A 87 20.93 -11.07 -1.13
N LEU A 88 20.37 -9.85 -1.08
CA LEU A 88 20.88 -8.70 -1.83
C LEU A 88 22.29 -8.31 -1.37
N SER A 89 22.59 -8.39 -0.06
CA SER A 89 23.93 -8.10 0.46
C SER A 89 24.97 -9.11 0.01
N ALA A 90 24.57 -10.38 -0.18
CA ALA A 90 25.43 -11.40 -0.79
C ALA A 90 25.63 -11.14 -2.29
N ALA A 91 24.54 -10.80 -3.02
CA ALA A 91 24.56 -10.50 -4.44
C ALA A 91 25.35 -9.23 -4.78
N GLN A 92 25.46 -8.28 -3.84
CA GLN A 92 26.27 -7.07 -4.03
C GLN A 92 27.76 -7.37 -4.26
N LYS A 93 28.25 -8.53 -3.77
CA LYS A 93 29.66 -8.96 -3.97
C LYS A 93 29.90 -9.53 -5.37
N ASP A 94 28.90 -10.16 -5.97
CA ASP A 94 28.93 -10.69 -7.34
C ASP A 94 27.56 -10.52 -8.00
N PRO A 95 27.27 -9.34 -8.56
CA PRO A 95 25.94 -9.01 -9.11
C PRO A 95 25.58 -9.80 -10.37
N ARG A 96 26.53 -10.47 -11.03
CA ARG A 96 26.30 -11.12 -12.33
C ARG A 96 25.31 -12.28 -12.29
N THR A 97 25.16 -12.92 -11.13
CA THR A 97 24.24 -14.05 -10.91
C THR A 97 22.94 -13.65 -10.23
N PHE A 98 22.71 -12.35 -10.06
CA PHE A 98 21.48 -11.84 -9.46
C PHE A 98 20.40 -11.69 -10.54
N GLU A 99 19.21 -12.21 -10.23
CA GLU A 99 18.01 -12.06 -11.04
C GLU A 99 16.89 -11.44 -10.20
N LEU A 100 16.19 -10.49 -10.78
CA LEU A 100 14.91 -10.03 -10.29
C LEU A 100 13.81 -10.60 -11.17
N LYS A 101 12.99 -11.48 -10.62
CA LYS A 101 11.78 -11.96 -11.29
C LYS A 101 10.59 -11.19 -10.75
N THR A 102 9.81 -10.60 -11.64
CA THR A 102 8.54 -9.97 -11.31
C THR A 102 7.42 -10.75 -11.97
N THR A 103 6.38 -11.09 -11.23
CA THR A 103 5.14 -11.52 -11.84
C THR A 103 4.33 -10.26 -12.10
N ALA A 104 4.45 -9.72 -13.30
CA ALA A 104 3.55 -8.69 -13.74
C ALA A 104 2.12 -9.25 -13.74
N GLN A 105 1.23 -8.67 -12.97
CA GLN A 105 -0.19 -9.03 -12.94
C GLN A 105 -0.90 -8.82 -14.30
N PHE A 106 -0.17 -8.42 -15.33
CA PHE A 106 -0.67 -8.02 -16.64
C PHE A 106 0.10 -8.64 -17.82
N GLY A 107 0.82 -9.75 -17.63
CA GLY A 107 1.39 -10.48 -18.74
C GLY A 107 2.60 -9.83 -19.43
N TYR A 108 3.24 -8.86 -18.81
CA TYR A 108 4.49 -8.30 -19.33
C TYR A 108 5.67 -9.25 -19.08
N PRO A 109 6.62 -9.37 -20.02
CA PRO A 109 7.81 -10.18 -19.83
C PRO A 109 8.63 -9.69 -18.63
N PRO A 110 9.43 -10.58 -18.00
CA PRO A 110 10.29 -10.19 -16.88
C PRO A 110 11.15 -8.99 -17.26
N VAL A 111 11.18 -7.99 -16.38
CA VAL A 111 11.94 -6.75 -16.63
C VAL A 111 13.43 -7.09 -16.64
N TYR A 112 14.07 -6.91 -17.80
CA TYR A 112 15.52 -6.94 -17.88
C TYR A 112 16.08 -5.77 -17.06
N VAL A 113 16.91 -6.07 -16.08
CA VAL A 113 17.59 -5.07 -15.23
C VAL A 113 18.94 -4.77 -15.88
N PRO A 114 19.10 -3.63 -16.58
CA PRO A 114 20.31 -3.33 -17.34
C PRO A 114 21.55 -3.11 -16.45
N ASP A 115 21.38 -2.71 -15.20
CA ASP A 115 22.45 -2.56 -14.20
C ASP A 115 22.08 -3.23 -12.87
N PRO A 116 22.43 -4.53 -12.70
CA PRO A 116 22.13 -5.26 -11.47
C PRO A 116 22.74 -4.64 -10.22
N ALA A 117 23.93 -4.04 -10.30
CA ALA A 117 24.64 -3.49 -9.15
C ALA A 117 23.91 -2.25 -8.59
N SER A 118 23.53 -1.32 -9.47
CA SER A 118 22.74 -0.14 -9.08
C SER A 118 21.38 -0.54 -8.50
N HIS A 119 20.70 -1.49 -9.14
CA HIS A 119 19.40 -1.98 -8.69
C HIS A 119 19.46 -2.66 -7.32
N ILE A 120 20.49 -3.48 -7.06
CA ILE A 120 20.74 -4.09 -5.76
C ILE A 120 20.94 -3.00 -4.68
N ALA A 121 21.73 -1.98 -4.97
CA ALA A 121 22.02 -0.90 -4.03
C ALA A 121 20.76 -0.09 -3.68
N GLU A 122 19.94 0.23 -4.68
CA GLU A 122 18.66 0.91 -4.50
C GLU A 122 17.71 0.09 -3.61
N LYS A 123 17.48 -1.19 -3.95
CA LYS A 123 16.61 -2.07 -3.16
C LYS A 123 17.11 -2.27 -1.74
N LEU A 124 18.40 -2.40 -1.52
CA LEU A 124 18.98 -2.47 -0.17
C LEU A 124 18.64 -1.22 0.63
N THR A 125 18.71 -0.04 0.03
CA THR A 125 18.38 1.23 0.68
C THR A 125 16.91 1.27 1.09
N VAL A 126 16.00 0.91 0.18
CA VAL A 126 14.56 0.87 0.45
C VAL A 126 14.24 -0.16 1.53
N PHE A 127 14.73 -1.40 1.40
CA PHE A 127 14.39 -2.49 2.33
C PHE A 127 14.95 -2.25 3.73
N ARG A 128 16.17 -1.70 3.87
CA ARG A 128 16.73 -1.32 5.17
C ARG A 128 15.91 -0.23 5.84
N ARG A 129 15.40 0.75 5.08
CA ARG A 129 14.49 1.78 5.60
C ARG A 129 13.20 1.16 6.12
N ILE A 130 12.58 0.27 5.34
CA ILE A 130 11.36 -0.46 5.73
C ILE A 130 11.60 -1.26 7.00
N VAL A 131 12.65 -2.11 7.05
CA VAL A 131 12.96 -2.94 8.22
C VAL A 131 13.18 -2.11 9.47
N ARG A 132 13.89 -0.98 9.36
CA ARG A 132 14.09 -0.07 10.49
C ARG A 132 12.76 0.43 11.06
N LYS A 133 11.79 0.76 10.20
CA LYS A 133 10.47 1.22 10.63
C LYS A 133 9.60 0.07 11.15
N LEU A 134 9.68 -1.11 10.55
CA LEU A 134 9.01 -2.30 11.07
C LEU A 134 9.49 -2.66 12.48
N LYS A 135 10.81 -2.56 12.75
CA LYS A 135 11.38 -2.81 14.09
C LYS A 135 10.96 -1.77 15.12
N ALA A 136 10.83 -0.52 14.73
CA ALA A 136 10.42 0.57 15.62
C ALA A 136 8.90 0.61 15.86
N SER A 137 8.11 -0.13 15.07
CA SER A 137 6.66 -0.12 15.16
C SER A 137 6.16 -0.99 16.31
N GLN A 138 5.15 -0.48 17.04
CA GLN A 138 4.38 -1.25 18.01
C GLN A 138 3.17 -1.96 17.39
N SER A 139 2.95 -1.82 16.10
CA SER A 139 1.84 -2.47 15.39
C SER A 139 2.07 -3.98 15.30
N HIS A 140 1.01 -4.75 15.46
CA HIS A 140 1.07 -6.22 15.34
C HIS A 140 0.76 -6.72 13.93
N SER A 141 -0.01 -5.96 13.14
CA SER A 141 -0.44 -6.34 11.80
C SER A 141 0.02 -5.36 10.73
N LEU A 142 0.06 -5.85 9.48
CA LEU A 142 0.41 -5.03 8.32
C LEU A 142 -0.60 -3.89 8.12
N ALA A 143 -1.91 -4.14 8.29
CA ALA A 143 -2.93 -3.09 8.16
C ALA A 143 -2.71 -1.95 9.15
N ALA A 144 -2.48 -2.27 10.43
CA ALA A 144 -2.23 -1.26 11.47
C ALA A 144 -0.96 -0.46 11.20
N PHE A 145 0.09 -1.12 10.72
CA PHE A 145 1.35 -0.48 10.35
C PHE A 145 1.18 0.48 9.17
N LEU A 146 0.48 0.07 8.11
CA LEU A 146 0.22 0.90 6.94
C LEU A 146 -0.65 2.11 7.31
N ALA A 147 -1.71 1.90 8.12
CA ALA A 147 -2.57 2.97 8.59
C ALA A 147 -1.79 4.00 9.44
N TYR A 148 -0.91 3.53 10.32
CA TYR A 148 -0.05 4.40 11.12
C TYR A 148 0.91 5.19 10.24
N SER A 149 1.64 4.52 9.33
CA SER A 149 2.64 5.14 8.47
C SER A 149 2.02 6.20 7.54
N ALA A 150 0.84 5.93 6.99
CA ALA A 150 0.13 6.87 6.13
C ALA A 150 -0.39 8.11 6.89
N ALA A 151 -0.80 7.93 8.15
CA ALA A 151 -1.34 9.02 8.96
C ALA A 151 -0.26 9.99 9.49
N HIS A 152 1.01 9.57 9.51
CA HIS A 152 2.11 10.35 10.06
C HIS A 152 3.05 10.82 8.94
N GLN A 153 3.09 12.12 8.68
CA GLN A 153 3.91 12.72 7.62
C GLN A 153 5.41 12.37 7.70
N VAL A 154 5.91 12.07 8.90
CA VAL A 154 7.30 11.63 9.10
C VAL A 154 7.55 10.25 8.50
N ASP A 155 6.54 9.39 8.48
CA ASP A 155 6.62 7.97 8.08
C ASP A 155 5.91 7.67 6.75
N CYS A 156 5.22 8.65 6.16
CA CYS A 156 4.43 8.47 4.94
C CYS A 156 5.23 7.89 3.76
N ARG A 157 6.53 8.16 3.68
CA ARG A 157 7.41 7.56 2.66
C ARG A 157 7.46 6.04 2.77
N VAL A 158 7.38 5.47 3.97
CA VAL A 158 7.35 4.01 4.14
C VAL A 158 6.03 3.42 3.61
N TYR A 159 4.91 4.11 3.83
CA TYR A 159 3.64 3.71 3.23
C TYR A 159 3.72 3.71 1.70
N THR A 160 4.25 4.76 1.10
CA THR A 160 4.40 4.83 -0.37
C THR A 160 5.39 3.81 -0.90
N ASP A 161 6.50 3.53 -0.20
CA ASP A 161 7.41 2.42 -0.53
C ASP A 161 6.66 1.07 -0.57
N PHE A 162 5.77 0.81 0.40
CA PHE A 162 4.95 -0.41 0.40
C PHE A 162 3.97 -0.45 -0.77
N VAL A 163 3.32 0.66 -1.10
CA VAL A 163 2.39 0.75 -2.23
C VAL A 163 3.11 0.52 -3.56
N LEU A 164 4.29 1.10 -3.74
CA LEU A 164 5.11 0.89 -4.93
C LEU A 164 5.57 -0.58 -5.06
N LEU A 165 6.04 -1.18 -3.96
CA LEU A 165 6.40 -2.60 -3.92
C LEU A 165 5.20 -3.53 -4.16
N ALA A 166 3.97 -3.04 -3.92
CA ALA A 166 2.75 -3.80 -4.14
C ALA A 166 2.27 -3.81 -5.60
N GLN A 167 2.85 -3.00 -6.47
CA GLN A 167 2.48 -2.96 -7.89
C GLN A 167 2.82 -4.26 -8.61
N GLU A 168 3.90 -4.93 -8.17
CA GLU A 168 4.38 -6.18 -8.74
C GLU A 168 4.85 -7.13 -7.65
N GLU A 169 4.55 -8.43 -7.77
CA GLU A 169 5.19 -9.42 -6.92
C GLU A 169 6.67 -9.57 -7.30
N GLN A 170 7.54 -9.53 -6.32
CA GLN A 170 8.98 -9.53 -6.54
C GLN A 170 9.64 -10.77 -5.92
N PHE A 171 10.37 -11.49 -6.75
CA PHE A 171 11.20 -12.63 -6.37
C PHE A 171 12.65 -12.25 -6.63
N LEU A 172 13.45 -12.28 -5.59
CA LEU A 172 14.90 -12.09 -5.67
C LEU A 172 15.55 -13.46 -5.77
N VAL A 173 16.34 -13.68 -6.80
CA VAL A 173 17.07 -14.94 -7.03
C VAL A 173 18.56 -14.68 -7.05
N TYR A 174 19.30 -15.45 -6.26
CA TYR A 174 20.75 -15.38 -6.23
C TYR A 174 21.34 -16.75 -5.83
N GLN A 175 22.21 -17.31 -6.67
CA GLN A 175 22.86 -18.60 -6.47
C GLN A 175 21.88 -19.73 -6.10
N GLY A 176 20.79 -19.85 -6.83
CA GLY A 176 19.74 -20.85 -6.62
C GLY A 176 18.83 -20.62 -5.39
N LYS A 177 19.07 -19.58 -4.61
CA LYS A 177 18.17 -19.18 -3.51
C LYS A 177 17.16 -18.18 -4.03
N GLU A 178 15.88 -18.38 -3.70
CA GLU A 178 14.79 -17.49 -4.07
C GLU A 178 14.09 -16.94 -2.82
N VAL A 179 13.81 -15.63 -2.83
CA VAL A 179 13.05 -14.97 -1.77
C VAL A 179 11.92 -14.15 -2.39
N GLN A 180 10.67 -14.54 -2.14
CA GLN A 180 9.50 -13.72 -2.44
C GLN A 180 9.37 -12.63 -1.39
N VAL A 181 9.61 -11.38 -1.80
CA VAL A 181 9.69 -10.25 -0.87
C VAL A 181 8.31 -9.84 -0.36
N ASN A 182 7.37 -9.72 -1.28
CA ASN A 182 6.10 -9.03 -1.06
C ASN A 182 4.88 -9.92 -1.35
N LYS A 183 4.80 -11.08 -0.68
CA LYS A 183 3.65 -12.00 -0.77
C LYS A 183 2.28 -11.34 -0.49
N TRP A 184 2.28 -10.22 0.22
CA TRP A 184 1.13 -9.39 0.55
C TRP A 184 0.79 -8.33 -0.53
N ALA A 185 1.63 -8.21 -1.59
CA ALA A 185 1.51 -7.16 -2.61
C ALA A 185 0.12 -7.13 -3.25
N HIS A 186 -0.39 -8.29 -3.62
CA HIS A 186 -1.71 -8.40 -4.25
C HIS A 186 -2.82 -7.76 -3.41
N GLN A 187 -2.83 -7.99 -2.09
CA GLN A 187 -3.84 -7.44 -1.19
C GLN A 187 -3.74 -5.91 -1.08
N VAL A 188 -2.54 -5.37 -0.94
CA VAL A 188 -2.33 -3.91 -0.86
C VAL A 188 -2.70 -3.23 -2.17
N ASN A 189 -2.27 -3.78 -3.31
CA ASN A 189 -2.59 -3.23 -4.63
C ASN A 189 -4.10 -3.28 -4.91
N GLN A 190 -4.75 -4.37 -4.57
CA GLN A 190 -6.20 -4.49 -4.78
C GLN A 190 -7.02 -3.59 -3.85
N LEU A 191 -6.55 -3.28 -2.65
CA LEU A 191 -7.27 -2.43 -1.71
C LEU A 191 -7.56 -1.05 -2.31
N SER A 192 -6.57 -0.44 -2.95
CA SER A 192 -6.72 0.88 -3.59
C SER A 192 -7.73 0.88 -4.74
N ARG A 193 -7.96 -0.27 -5.38
CA ARG A 193 -8.88 -0.44 -6.52
C ARG A 193 -10.26 -0.95 -6.08
N ALA A 194 -10.34 -1.64 -4.96
CA ALA A 194 -11.56 -2.29 -4.49
C ALA A 194 -12.51 -1.33 -3.76
N TYR A 195 -12.00 -0.19 -3.25
CA TYR A 195 -12.86 0.79 -2.60
C TYR A 195 -13.54 1.67 -3.64
N PRO A 196 -14.88 1.79 -3.59
CA PRO A 196 -15.64 2.59 -4.56
C PRO A 196 -15.21 4.06 -4.56
N GLN A 197 -15.13 4.65 -5.75
CA GLN A 197 -14.81 6.06 -5.90
C GLN A 197 -16.03 6.96 -5.80
N THR A 198 -17.21 6.44 -6.16
CA THR A 198 -18.45 7.22 -6.14
C THR A 198 -19.26 6.90 -4.89
N MET A 199 -19.63 7.95 -4.17
CA MET A 199 -20.38 7.92 -2.92
C MET A 199 -21.71 8.65 -3.10
N HIS A 200 -22.76 8.19 -2.41
CA HIS A 200 -24.11 8.72 -2.48
C HIS A 200 -24.67 8.96 -1.10
N ILE A 201 -25.50 9.98 -0.95
CA ILE A 201 -26.27 10.25 0.26
C ILE A 201 -27.69 10.69 -0.12
N THR A 202 -28.69 10.16 0.57
CA THR A 202 -30.05 10.69 0.55
C THR A 202 -30.12 11.84 1.53
N LEU A 203 -30.63 12.98 1.09
CA LEU A 203 -30.65 14.25 1.82
C LEU A 203 -31.93 14.46 2.63
#